data_df5851cc3bbdf6085983cbc9a699ad96
#
_entry.id   df5851cc3bbdf6085983cbc9a699ad96
#
_cell.length_a   1.000
_cell.length_b   1.000
_cell.length_c   1.000
_cell.angle_alpha   90.00
_cell.angle_beta   90.00
_cell.angle_gamma   90.00
#
_symmetry.space_group_name_H-M   'P 1'
#
loop_
_entity.id
_entity.type
_entity.pdbx_description
1 polymer ?
#
loop_
_entity_poly.entity_id
_entity_poly.type
_entity_poly.pdbx_seq_one_letter_code
_entity_poly.pdbx_strand_id
1 'polypeptide(L)'
;MSRFNLCALLFAGALGLVRPGAVWATAPQAIPEIVINVDDQELKVLKEGQEVAKFPISTSKFGIGDDFRSYKTPTGVFQVCAKTGENLPVGAVLKGGRFTGEVLPPNAPGRDPIVTRMIRLKGLEAQNRHTLARGIFIHGTPEERRIGKPVSWGCIRMRSRDVVELYKQVPVGTRVVICGTGRHGFGSWVAKLWS
;
A
#
# COMPACT_ATOMS: atom_id res chain seq x y z
N MET A 1 88.20 1.47 -35.10
CA MET A 1 87.65 2.61 -34.41
C MET A 1 86.11 2.64 -34.70
N SER A 2 85.35 2.03 -33.89
CA SER A 2 83.86 2.05 -34.03
C SER A 2 83.26 2.20 -32.65
N ARG A 3 82.50 3.28 -32.49
CA ARG A 3 81.78 3.61 -31.24
C ARG A 3 80.40 3.00 -31.27
N PHE A 4 80.15 2.09 -30.33
CA PHE A 4 78.74 1.59 -30.09
C PHE A 4 77.99 2.56 -29.19
N ASN A 5 76.96 3.14 -29.72
CA ASN A 5 75.96 3.88 -28.93
C ASN A 5 74.92 2.91 -28.36
N LEU A 6 74.89 2.85 -27.03
CA LEU A 6 73.89 2.07 -26.29
C LEU A 6 72.68 2.94 -26.05
N CYS A 7 71.60 2.61 -26.74
CA CYS A 7 70.27 3.31 -26.57
C CYS A 7 69.49 2.63 -25.43
N ALA A 8 69.41 3.32 -24.28
CA ALA A 8 68.64 2.86 -23.15
C ALA A 8 67.15 3.21 -23.36
N LEU A 9 66.28 2.19 -23.53
CA LEU A 9 64.81 2.32 -23.56
C LEU A 9 64.28 2.39 -22.15
N LEU A 10 63.81 3.58 -21.73
CA LEU A 10 63.02 3.75 -20.49
C LEU A 10 61.59 3.34 -20.73
N PHE A 11 61.15 2.23 -20.15
CA PHE A 11 59.75 1.85 -20.03
C PHE A 11 59.11 2.64 -18.89
N ALA A 12 58.29 3.62 -19.21
CA ALA A 12 57.43 4.31 -18.27
C ALA A 12 56.20 3.44 -18.00
N GLY A 13 56.17 2.72 -16.90
CA GLY A 13 54.97 1.99 -16.43
C GLY A 13 53.94 2.97 -15.93
N ALA A 14 52.84 3.10 -16.65
CA ALA A 14 51.64 3.84 -16.18
C ALA A 14 50.94 3.01 -15.11
N LEU A 15 51.08 3.37 -13.82
CA LEU A 15 50.26 2.84 -12.76
C LEU A 15 48.83 3.42 -12.94
N GLY A 16 47.93 2.60 -13.47
CA GLY A 16 46.49 2.92 -13.51
C GLY A 16 45.88 2.96 -12.10
N LEU A 17 45.62 4.17 -11.59
CA LEU A 17 44.81 4.36 -10.37
C LEU A 17 43.39 3.86 -10.62
N VAL A 18 43.10 2.65 -10.12
CA VAL A 18 41.71 2.15 -10.03
C VAL A 18 40.99 3.03 -9.01
N ARG A 19 40.14 3.94 -9.48
CA ARG A 19 39.24 4.72 -8.62
C ARG A 19 38.22 3.75 -8.04
N PRO A 20 38.06 3.62 -6.70
CA PRO A 20 36.94 2.86 -6.13
C PRO A 20 35.66 3.48 -6.62
N GLY A 21 34.81 2.67 -7.26
CA GLY A 21 33.49 3.09 -7.72
C GLY A 21 32.71 3.67 -6.55
N ALA A 22 32.22 4.91 -6.70
CA ALA A 22 31.33 5.52 -5.73
C ALA A 22 30.07 4.65 -5.65
N VAL A 23 29.90 3.96 -4.52
CA VAL A 23 28.63 3.31 -4.19
C VAL A 23 27.65 4.44 -3.94
N TRP A 24 26.82 4.72 -4.92
CA TRP A 24 25.70 5.64 -4.78
C TRP A 24 24.73 5.02 -3.78
N ALA A 25 24.76 5.50 -2.54
CA ALA A 25 23.73 5.17 -1.57
C ALA A 25 22.40 5.64 -2.16
N THR A 26 21.52 4.70 -2.51
CA THR A 26 20.15 5.00 -2.88
C THR A 26 19.53 5.81 -1.73
N ALA A 27 19.10 7.03 -2.00
CA ALA A 27 18.38 7.84 -1.02
C ALA A 27 17.22 7.02 -0.42
N PRO A 28 16.96 7.13 0.89
CA PRO A 28 15.85 6.42 1.51
C PRO A 28 14.59 6.76 0.72
N GLN A 29 13.94 5.74 0.15
CA GLN A 29 12.68 5.97 -0.56
C GLN A 29 11.64 6.43 0.47
N ALA A 30 11.02 7.57 0.23
CA ALA A 30 9.96 8.09 1.08
C ALA A 30 8.85 7.05 1.22
N ILE A 31 8.46 6.76 2.47
CA ILE A 31 7.37 5.83 2.75
C ILE A 31 6.09 6.45 2.19
N PRO A 32 5.35 5.74 1.33
CA PRO A 32 4.11 6.27 0.77
C PRO A 32 3.06 6.47 1.88
N GLU A 33 2.10 7.34 1.63
CA GLU A 33 0.91 7.52 2.44
C GLU A 33 -0.32 7.08 1.65
N ILE A 34 -1.29 6.47 2.34
CA ILE A 34 -2.60 6.13 1.75
C ILE A 34 -3.63 7.13 2.27
N VAL A 35 -4.43 7.68 1.38
CA VAL A 35 -5.61 8.49 1.73
C VAL A 35 -6.85 7.86 1.15
N ILE A 36 -7.84 7.59 2.01
CA ILE A 36 -9.11 6.96 1.66
C ILE A 36 -10.22 7.99 1.89
N ASN A 37 -10.94 8.31 0.83
CA ASN A 37 -12.16 9.12 0.89
C ASN A 37 -13.38 8.20 0.83
N VAL A 38 -14.14 8.13 1.94
CA VAL A 38 -15.34 7.29 2.05
C VAL A 38 -16.49 7.84 1.22
N ASP A 39 -16.60 9.16 1.05
CA ASP A 39 -17.68 9.77 0.30
C ASP A 39 -17.53 9.53 -1.21
N ASP A 40 -16.30 9.61 -1.72
CA ASP A 40 -15.95 9.40 -3.12
C ASP A 40 -15.71 7.92 -3.47
N GLN A 41 -15.64 7.02 -2.46
CA GLN A 41 -15.25 5.62 -2.60
C GLN A 41 -13.91 5.47 -3.35
N GLU A 42 -12.92 6.28 -2.98
CA GLU A 42 -11.58 6.33 -3.58
C GLU A 42 -10.48 6.10 -2.55
N LEU A 43 -9.41 5.43 -3.00
CA LEU A 43 -8.14 5.29 -2.31
C LEU A 43 -7.03 5.89 -3.19
N LYS A 44 -6.22 6.78 -2.60
CA LYS A 44 -5.06 7.38 -3.24
C LYS A 44 -3.79 6.98 -2.53
N VAL A 45 -2.72 6.79 -3.29
CA VAL A 45 -1.37 6.62 -2.77
C VAL A 45 -0.59 7.89 -3.04
N LEU A 46 -0.01 8.47 -2.00
CA LEU A 46 0.80 9.67 -2.10
C LEU A 46 2.27 9.32 -1.82
N LYS A 47 3.19 9.89 -2.59
CA LYS A 47 4.62 9.91 -2.29
C LYS A 47 5.07 11.36 -2.28
N GLU A 48 5.68 11.78 -1.19
CA GLU A 48 6.11 13.19 -1.00
C GLU A 48 4.97 14.20 -1.27
N GLY A 49 3.75 13.85 -0.86
CA GLY A 49 2.55 14.67 -1.05
C GLY A 49 1.94 14.63 -2.47
N GLN A 50 2.56 13.94 -3.42
CA GLN A 50 2.05 13.82 -4.79
C GLN A 50 1.27 12.51 -4.98
N GLU A 51 0.11 12.57 -5.63
CA GLU A 51 -0.67 11.40 -5.99
C GLU A 51 0.07 10.59 -7.07
N VAL A 52 0.44 9.35 -6.72
CA VAL A 52 1.14 8.42 -7.62
C VAL A 52 0.26 7.26 -8.09
N ALA A 53 -0.84 6.99 -7.37
CA ALA A 53 -1.84 6.01 -7.77
C ALA A 53 -3.20 6.33 -7.15
N LYS A 54 -4.27 5.91 -7.84
CA LYS A 54 -5.65 6.08 -7.42
C LYS A 54 -6.48 4.85 -7.80
N PHE A 55 -7.30 4.38 -6.86
CA PHE A 55 -8.11 3.18 -7.02
C PHE A 55 -9.54 3.39 -6.54
N PRO A 56 -10.55 2.88 -7.25
CA PRO A 56 -11.90 2.78 -6.72
C PRO A 56 -11.95 1.69 -5.65
N ILE A 57 -12.70 1.94 -4.59
CA ILE A 57 -12.87 1.05 -3.45
C ILE A 57 -14.33 0.86 -3.09
N SER A 58 -14.60 0.02 -2.09
CA SER A 58 -15.90 -0.03 -1.41
C SER A 58 -15.70 -0.05 0.09
N THR A 59 -16.39 0.85 0.78
CA THR A 59 -16.44 0.94 2.24
C THR A 59 -17.78 0.43 2.78
N SER A 60 -18.03 0.60 4.08
CA SER A 60 -19.23 0.07 4.74
C SER A 60 -20.53 0.71 4.25
N LYS A 61 -21.54 -0.13 4.01
CA LYS A 61 -22.94 0.30 3.80
C LYS A 61 -23.62 0.87 5.05
N PHE A 62 -23.01 0.68 6.23
CA PHE A 62 -23.52 1.19 7.51
C PHE A 62 -22.91 2.54 7.90
N GLY A 63 -22.12 3.16 7.00
CA GLY A 63 -21.46 4.43 7.23
C GLY A 63 -20.13 4.30 8.01
N ILE A 64 -19.78 5.35 8.74
CA ILE A 64 -18.50 5.47 9.45
C ILE A 64 -18.63 5.31 10.96
N GLY A 65 -17.59 4.77 11.62
CA GLY A 65 -17.52 4.59 13.08
C GLY A 65 -16.63 3.41 13.48
N ASP A 66 -16.23 3.34 14.76
CA ASP A 66 -15.32 2.31 15.29
C ASP A 66 -15.89 1.49 16.46
N ASP A 67 -17.19 1.59 16.75
CA ASP A 67 -17.81 0.77 17.79
C ASP A 67 -17.78 -0.72 17.43
N PHE A 68 -17.62 -1.58 18.45
CA PHE A 68 -17.69 -3.02 18.26
C PHE A 68 -19.04 -3.42 17.65
N ARG A 69 -19.00 -4.37 16.69
CA ARG A 69 -20.17 -4.89 15.97
C ARG A 69 -20.99 -3.85 15.19
N SER A 70 -20.48 -2.64 15.02
CA SER A 70 -21.16 -1.61 14.22
C SER A 70 -21.14 -1.89 12.72
N TYR A 71 -20.19 -2.71 12.28
CA TYR A 71 -19.91 -2.97 10.85
C TYR A 71 -19.60 -1.71 10.03
N LYS A 72 -19.33 -0.59 10.69
CA LYS A 72 -18.98 0.69 10.07
C LYS A 72 -17.50 0.74 9.72
N THR A 73 -17.11 1.56 8.74
CA THR A 73 -15.72 1.85 8.43
C THR A 73 -15.19 2.91 9.39
N PRO A 74 -14.11 2.66 10.14
CA PRO A 74 -13.54 3.67 11.02
C PRO A 74 -12.83 4.77 10.25
N THR A 75 -12.77 5.98 10.82
CA THR A 75 -12.09 7.15 10.25
C THR A 75 -10.94 7.62 11.12
N GLY A 76 -10.09 8.51 10.59
CA GLY A 76 -8.92 9.07 11.27
C GLY A 76 -7.60 8.52 10.72
N VAL A 77 -6.59 8.44 11.59
CA VAL A 77 -5.22 8.03 11.24
C VAL A 77 -4.97 6.58 11.66
N PHE A 78 -4.39 5.82 10.74
CA PHE A 78 -4.06 4.40 10.90
C PHE A 78 -2.64 4.13 10.43
N GLN A 79 -2.18 2.91 10.71
CA GLN A 79 -0.95 2.35 10.20
C GLN A 79 -1.21 0.96 9.62
N VAL A 80 -0.55 0.64 8.50
CA VAL A 80 -0.44 -0.73 8.02
C VAL A 80 0.38 -1.54 9.01
N CYS A 81 -0.22 -2.49 9.72
CA CYS A 81 0.46 -3.27 10.75
C CYS A 81 0.82 -4.69 10.32
N ALA A 82 0.19 -5.23 9.28
CA ALA A 82 0.52 -6.53 8.69
C ALA A 82 0.02 -6.63 7.25
N LYS A 83 0.66 -7.50 6.48
CA LYS A 83 0.31 -7.81 5.09
C LYS A 83 0.29 -9.31 4.90
N THR A 84 -0.68 -9.83 4.14
CA THR A 84 -0.83 -11.26 3.86
C THR A 84 -1.22 -11.49 2.41
N GLY A 85 -0.73 -12.60 1.85
CA GLY A 85 -1.09 -13.02 0.49
C GLY A 85 0.00 -12.76 -0.55
N GLU A 86 1.23 -12.39 -0.12
CA GLU A 86 2.36 -12.26 -1.05
C GLU A 86 2.56 -13.56 -1.85
N ASN A 87 2.80 -13.41 -3.15
CA ASN A 87 2.99 -14.53 -4.10
C ASN A 87 1.80 -15.50 -4.25
N LEU A 88 0.66 -15.26 -3.60
CA LEU A 88 -0.54 -16.04 -3.84
C LEU A 88 -1.19 -15.65 -5.19
N PRO A 89 -1.89 -16.59 -5.85
CA PRO A 89 -2.62 -16.30 -7.08
C PRO A 89 -3.71 -15.25 -6.85
N VAL A 90 -4.06 -14.52 -7.89
CA VAL A 90 -5.22 -13.62 -7.89
C VAL A 90 -6.47 -14.43 -7.64
N GLY A 91 -7.34 -13.98 -6.73
CA GLY A 91 -8.53 -14.71 -6.33
C GLY A 91 -8.31 -15.71 -5.18
N ALA A 92 -7.08 -15.91 -4.70
CA ALA A 92 -6.80 -16.80 -3.55
C ALA A 92 -7.62 -16.39 -2.33
N VAL A 93 -8.45 -17.31 -1.81
CA VAL A 93 -9.31 -17.06 -0.66
C VAL A 93 -8.49 -17.11 0.62
N LEU A 94 -8.58 -16.05 1.43
CA LEU A 94 -7.91 -15.91 2.71
C LEU A 94 -8.91 -16.04 3.87
N LYS A 95 -8.63 -16.92 4.82
CA LYS A 95 -9.39 -17.07 6.06
C LYS A 95 -8.44 -17.13 7.25
N GLY A 96 -8.65 -16.27 8.26
CA GLY A 96 -7.73 -16.17 9.40
C GLY A 96 -6.28 -15.84 9.03
N GLY A 97 -6.07 -15.10 7.92
CA GLY A 97 -4.74 -14.76 7.41
C GLY A 97 -4.01 -15.89 6.67
N ARG A 98 -4.69 -17.00 6.34
CA ARG A 98 -4.11 -18.15 5.63
C ARG A 98 -4.85 -18.43 4.34
N PHE A 99 -4.12 -18.88 3.31
CA PHE A 99 -4.70 -19.37 2.07
C PHE A 99 -5.46 -20.67 2.31
N THR A 100 -6.69 -20.76 1.81
CA THR A 100 -7.56 -21.93 2.02
C THR A 100 -7.37 -23.02 0.97
N GLY A 101 -6.58 -22.77 -0.09
CA GLY A 101 -6.49 -23.62 -1.28
C GLY A 101 -7.50 -23.26 -2.38
N GLU A 102 -8.49 -22.46 -2.07
CA GLU A 102 -9.53 -22.04 -3.02
C GLU A 102 -9.14 -20.76 -3.75
N VAL A 103 -9.47 -20.70 -5.05
CA VAL A 103 -9.28 -19.52 -5.90
C VAL A 103 -10.61 -19.17 -6.56
N LEU A 104 -11.09 -17.95 -6.34
CA LEU A 104 -12.33 -17.44 -6.90
C LEU A 104 -12.05 -16.45 -8.03
N PRO A 105 -12.70 -16.59 -9.20
CA PRO A 105 -12.63 -15.59 -10.25
C PRO A 105 -13.39 -14.32 -9.84
N PRO A 106 -13.11 -13.18 -10.50
CA PRO A 106 -13.92 -11.97 -10.33
C PRO A 106 -15.41 -12.24 -10.58
N ASN A 107 -16.24 -11.73 -9.71
CA ASN A 107 -17.69 -11.86 -9.73
C ASN A 107 -18.21 -13.31 -9.60
N ALA A 108 -17.43 -14.18 -8.94
CA ALA A 108 -17.90 -15.50 -8.54
C ALA A 108 -19.18 -15.36 -7.70
N PRO A 109 -20.25 -16.17 -7.98
CA PRO A 109 -21.50 -16.09 -7.25
C PRO A 109 -21.36 -16.60 -5.80
N GLY A 110 -22.31 -16.19 -4.97
CA GLY A 110 -22.55 -16.76 -3.64
C GLY A 110 -22.01 -15.93 -2.50
N ARG A 111 -20.73 -16.02 -2.16
CA ARG A 111 -20.13 -15.41 -0.97
C ARG A 111 -19.04 -14.38 -1.32
N ASP A 112 -18.74 -13.51 -0.37
CA ASP A 112 -17.76 -12.44 -0.51
C ASP A 112 -16.63 -12.59 0.54
N PRO A 113 -15.73 -13.58 0.39
CA PRO A 113 -14.58 -13.73 1.25
C PRO A 113 -13.49 -12.68 0.93
N ILE A 114 -12.54 -12.53 1.85
CA ILE A 114 -11.28 -11.84 1.54
C ILE A 114 -10.52 -12.66 0.50
N VAL A 115 -10.12 -12.03 -0.60
CA VAL A 115 -9.35 -12.69 -1.65
C VAL A 115 -8.08 -11.91 -2.02
N THR A 116 -7.14 -12.58 -2.66
CA THR A 116 -5.95 -12.03 -3.32
C THR A 116 -4.90 -11.51 -2.36
N ARG A 117 -5.17 -10.41 -1.65
CA ARG A 117 -4.27 -9.73 -0.70
C ARG A 117 -5.08 -9.17 0.46
N MET A 118 -4.43 -9.10 1.61
CA MET A 118 -5.00 -8.52 2.82
C MET A 118 -3.95 -7.60 3.48
N ILE A 119 -4.32 -6.35 3.70
CA ILE A 119 -3.51 -5.33 4.37
C ILE A 119 -4.24 -4.95 5.65
N ARG A 120 -3.65 -5.24 6.81
CA ARG A 120 -4.27 -5.02 8.12
C ARG A 120 -4.01 -3.62 8.63
N LEU A 121 -5.04 -2.96 9.13
CA LEU A 121 -4.96 -1.62 9.69
C LEU A 121 -5.00 -1.65 11.23
N LYS A 122 -4.19 -0.76 11.85
CA LYS A 122 -4.21 -0.44 13.28
C LYS A 122 -4.56 1.04 13.41
N GLY A 123 -5.59 1.37 14.19
CA GLY A 123 -5.93 2.75 14.54
C GLY A 123 -4.87 3.36 15.45
N LEU A 124 -4.56 4.64 15.24
CA LEU A 124 -3.56 5.39 15.99
C LEU A 124 -4.17 6.45 16.90
N GLU A 125 -5.50 6.60 16.90
CA GLU A 125 -6.22 7.61 17.64
C GLU A 125 -7.29 6.99 18.55
N ALA A 126 -7.76 7.74 19.55
CA ALA A 126 -8.76 7.25 20.50
C ALA A 126 -10.08 6.81 19.81
N GLN A 127 -10.52 7.57 18.78
CA GLN A 127 -11.77 7.31 18.06
C GLN A 127 -11.70 6.10 17.13
N ASN A 128 -10.52 5.54 16.85
CA ASN A 128 -10.35 4.35 16.00
C ASN A 128 -9.54 3.23 16.68
N ARG A 129 -9.46 3.23 18.00
CA ARG A 129 -8.68 2.27 18.80
C ARG A 129 -9.14 0.82 18.64
N HIS A 130 -10.40 0.59 18.30
CA HIS A 130 -10.95 -0.77 18.16
C HIS A 130 -10.66 -1.41 16.79
N THR A 131 -10.16 -0.64 15.82
CA THR A 131 -9.91 -1.06 14.44
C THR A 131 -9.16 -2.38 14.33
N LEU A 132 -8.09 -2.56 15.12
CA LEU A 132 -7.29 -3.79 15.10
C LEU A 132 -8.08 -5.01 15.60
N ALA A 133 -8.79 -4.88 16.72
CA ALA A 133 -9.61 -5.92 17.31
C ALA A 133 -10.85 -6.25 16.46
N ARG A 134 -11.39 -5.26 15.74
CA ARG A 134 -12.49 -5.44 14.80
C ARG A 134 -12.07 -6.10 13.50
N GLY A 135 -10.78 -6.22 13.22
CA GLY A 135 -10.28 -6.84 12.00
C GLY A 135 -10.62 -6.00 10.76
N ILE A 136 -10.25 -4.72 10.76
CA ILE A 136 -10.41 -3.85 9.59
C ILE A 136 -9.21 -4.02 8.65
N PHE A 137 -9.51 -4.33 7.38
CA PHE A 137 -8.52 -4.60 6.34
C PHE A 137 -8.81 -3.79 5.09
N ILE A 138 -7.75 -3.55 4.30
CA ILE A 138 -7.86 -3.29 2.86
C ILE A 138 -7.60 -4.63 2.17
N HIS A 139 -8.53 -5.09 1.31
CA HIS A 139 -8.43 -6.43 0.73
C HIS A 139 -9.13 -6.57 -0.61
N GLY A 140 -8.78 -7.59 -1.37
CA GLY A 140 -9.48 -7.96 -2.58
C GLY A 140 -10.82 -8.62 -2.30
N THR A 141 -11.78 -8.44 -3.21
CA THR A 141 -13.13 -9.04 -3.18
C THR A 141 -13.43 -9.75 -4.50
N PRO A 142 -14.18 -10.88 -4.49
CA PRO A 142 -14.74 -11.41 -5.73
C PRO A 142 -15.90 -10.55 -6.26
N GLU A 143 -16.58 -9.75 -5.42
CA GLU A 143 -17.71 -8.88 -5.83
C GLU A 143 -17.23 -7.60 -6.56
N GLU A 144 -16.39 -7.71 -7.58
CA GLU A 144 -15.74 -6.57 -8.24
C GLU A 144 -16.70 -5.60 -8.93
N ARG A 145 -17.89 -6.07 -9.37
CA ARG A 145 -18.95 -5.22 -9.97
C ARG A 145 -19.53 -4.22 -8.98
N ARG A 146 -19.33 -4.42 -7.68
CA ARG A 146 -19.87 -3.56 -6.61
C ARG A 146 -18.87 -2.51 -6.15
N ILE A 147 -17.62 -2.56 -6.63
CA ILE A 147 -16.59 -1.56 -6.33
C ILE A 147 -17.04 -0.18 -6.82
N GLY A 148 -16.79 0.85 -5.99
CA GLY A 148 -17.28 2.22 -6.19
C GLY A 148 -18.59 2.52 -5.43
N LYS A 149 -19.14 1.54 -4.67
CA LYS A 149 -20.36 1.71 -3.87
C LYS A 149 -20.11 1.29 -2.42
N PRO A 150 -20.74 1.92 -1.41
CA PRO A 150 -20.65 1.51 -0.01
C PRO A 150 -21.45 0.20 0.20
N VAL A 151 -20.76 -0.94 0.21
CA VAL A 151 -21.38 -2.28 0.28
C VAL A 151 -20.68 -3.23 1.25
N SER A 152 -19.57 -2.82 1.88
CA SER A 152 -18.84 -3.68 2.80
C SER A 152 -19.47 -3.74 4.20
N TRP A 153 -18.84 -4.50 5.08
CA TRP A 153 -19.18 -4.65 6.50
C TRP A 153 -18.05 -4.07 7.38
N GLY A 154 -17.42 -2.98 6.93
CA GLY A 154 -16.41 -2.25 7.67
C GLY A 154 -15.05 -2.19 6.99
N CYS A 155 -14.64 -3.26 6.32
CA CYS A 155 -13.38 -3.31 5.57
C CYS A 155 -13.44 -2.47 4.29
N ILE A 156 -12.26 -2.16 3.76
CA ILE A 156 -12.06 -1.46 2.50
C ILE A 156 -11.82 -2.51 1.42
N ARG A 157 -12.77 -2.67 0.49
CA ARG A 157 -12.69 -3.65 -0.60
C ARG A 157 -12.10 -3.03 -1.85
N MET A 158 -11.29 -3.82 -2.56
CA MET A 158 -10.69 -3.46 -3.84
C MET A 158 -10.87 -4.58 -4.86
N ARG A 159 -10.78 -4.24 -6.15
CA ARG A 159 -10.61 -5.29 -7.18
C ARG A 159 -9.31 -6.03 -6.94
N SER A 160 -9.27 -7.29 -7.31
CA SER A 160 -8.12 -8.17 -7.10
C SER A 160 -6.83 -7.63 -7.72
N ARG A 161 -6.89 -7.11 -8.95
CA ARG A 161 -5.72 -6.49 -9.60
C ARG A 161 -5.26 -5.22 -8.89
N ASP A 162 -6.22 -4.40 -8.42
CA ASP A 162 -5.93 -3.12 -7.80
C ASP A 162 -5.27 -3.31 -6.42
N VAL A 163 -5.73 -4.29 -5.63
CA VAL A 163 -5.10 -4.61 -4.35
C VAL A 163 -3.71 -5.24 -4.51
N VAL A 164 -3.43 -5.98 -5.60
CA VAL A 164 -2.08 -6.46 -5.91
C VAL A 164 -1.14 -5.29 -6.16
N GLU A 165 -1.60 -4.31 -6.94
CA GLU A 165 -0.82 -3.11 -7.25
C GLU A 165 -0.56 -2.27 -6.00
N LEU A 166 -1.58 -2.02 -5.18
CA LEU A 166 -1.43 -1.34 -3.89
C LEU A 166 -0.46 -2.09 -2.96
N TYR A 167 -0.61 -3.41 -2.87
CA TYR A 167 0.20 -4.26 -1.99
C TYR A 167 1.70 -4.14 -2.27
N LYS A 168 2.11 -4.03 -3.55
CA LYS A 168 3.51 -3.86 -3.94
C LYS A 168 4.07 -2.51 -3.52
N GLN A 169 3.24 -1.46 -3.50
CA GLN A 169 3.67 -0.09 -3.25
C GLN A 169 3.77 0.27 -1.77
N VAL A 170 3.02 -0.42 -0.89
CA VAL A 170 2.87 -0.01 0.51
C VAL A 170 3.52 -1.00 1.48
N PRO A 171 4.62 -0.62 2.15
CA PRO A 171 5.25 -1.44 3.20
C PRO A 171 4.41 -1.45 4.48
N VAL A 172 4.73 -2.38 5.40
CA VAL A 172 4.31 -2.28 6.80
C VAL A 172 4.89 -1.00 7.39
N GLY A 173 4.11 -0.30 8.20
CA GLY A 173 4.44 1.03 8.71
C GLY A 173 3.84 2.18 7.90
N THR A 174 3.33 1.93 6.68
CA THR A 174 2.66 2.96 5.87
C THR A 174 1.52 3.62 6.66
N ARG A 175 1.52 4.95 6.67
CA ARG A 175 0.43 5.77 7.23
C ARG A 175 -0.79 5.70 6.33
N VAL A 176 -1.96 5.58 6.94
CA VAL A 176 -3.25 5.56 6.24
C VAL A 176 -4.18 6.57 6.89
N VAL A 177 -4.81 7.42 6.09
CA VAL A 177 -5.83 8.37 6.54
C VAL A 177 -7.15 7.97 5.91
N ILE A 178 -8.19 7.79 6.73
CA ILE A 178 -9.56 7.53 6.26
C ILE A 178 -10.42 8.70 6.65
N CYS A 179 -10.98 9.41 5.66
CA CYS A 179 -11.85 10.58 5.83
C CYS A 179 -13.18 10.37 5.08
N GLY A 180 -14.22 11.09 5.49
CA GLY A 180 -15.54 11.08 4.86
C GLY A 180 -16.61 11.69 5.72
N THR A 181 -17.80 11.93 5.12
CA THR A 181 -19.02 12.53 5.70
C THR A 181 -18.81 13.78 6.55
N GLY A 182 -17.83 14.55 6.20
CA GLY A 182 -17.63 15.90 6.73
C GLY A 182 -17.76 16.91 5.61
N ARG A 183 -18.43 18.03 5.84
CA ARG A 183 -18.55 19.18 4.92
C ARG A 183 -17.21 19.82 4.55
N HIS A 184 -16.12 19.14 4.81
CA HIS A 184 -14.74 19.56 4.52
C HIS A 184 -14.19 18.64 3.46
N GLY A 185 -14.11 19.16 2.23
CA GLY A 185 -13.54 18.45 1.10
C GLY A 185 -12.11 17.97 1.40
N PHE A 186 -11.66 16.97 0.65
CA PHE A 186 -10.34 16.34 0.68
C PHE A 186 -9.17 17.32 0.94
N GLY A 187 -9.23 18.54 0.36
CA GLY A 187 -8.18 19.55 0.52
C GLY A 187 -7.96 20.07 1.94
N SER A 188 -9.01 20.14 2.78
CA SER A 188 -8.88 20.65 4.14
C SER A 188 -8.25 19.64 5.10
N TRP A 189 -8.42 18.34 4.88
CA TRP A 189 -7.79 17.27 5.65
C TRP A 189 -6.32 17.10 5.29
N VAL A 190 -5.98 17.16 4.00
CA VAL A 190 -4.59 17.10 3.54
C VAL A 190 -3.78 18.28 4.12
N ALA A 191 -4.33 19.49 4.12
CA ALA A 191 -3.66 20.67 4.73
C ALA A 191 -3.39 20.49 6.22
N LYS A 192 -4.28 19.81 6.96
CA LYS A 192 -4.14 19.55 8.40
C LYS A 192 -3.11 18.45 8.73
N LEU A 193 -2.71 17.65 7.76
CA LEU A 193 -1.72 16.58 7.92
C LEU A 193 -0.28 17.07 7.81
N TRP A 194 -0.09 18.27 7.25
CA TRP A 194 1.22 18.89 7.00
C TRP A 194 1.47 20.15 7.83
N SER A 195 0.55 20.53 8.70
CA SER A 195 0.71 21.57 9.72
C SER A 195 1.07 20.98 11.09
#